data_c2b755365d2284523bb349d9bae6dd13
#
_entry.id   c2b755365d2284523bb349d9bae6dd13
#
_cell.length_a   1.000
_cell.length_b   1.000
_cell.length_c   1.000
_cell.angle_alpha   90.00
_cell.angle_beta   90.00
_cell.angle_gamma   90.00
#
_symmetry.space_group_name_H-M   'P 1'
#
loop_
_entity.id
_entity.type
_entity.pdbx_description
1 polymer ?
#
loop_
_entity_poly.entity_id
_entity_poly.type
_entity_poly.pdbx_seq_one_letter_code
_entity_poly.pdbx_strand_id
1 'polypeptide(L)'
;MDLFLGKSTVVGAGLMGGQIALVLALGSRETWLISRRSESLEKARRNLERYAEDLGRHDRLGGESPDAVLNRIHTTTDLEAAVYESVFVVESITEDLESKQALFHRLDALAATDAPLVSNTSGLPISRLAERARHADRIAGSHFVQPAHIVPVAEIVRGQQTSNETMDRITGIWQRLDYFPLRVNKDVPGFLVNRLQHALIREAVDLLASGVASAEDIDAAFRLGLAPRFTTAGPLEQRDINGLSMHVRVASHLWKTLGGWEQPLAYLQNMVATGATGLERERGYYDWTGRDPHSVRTAKDEQLLRRTAEVMADWEAEQETRRQRPGARAPV
;
A
#
# COMPACT_ATOMS: atom_id res chain seq x y z
N MET A 1 -21.96 1.12 -5.90
CA MET A 1 -21.08 2.34 -5.87
C MET A 1 -21.29 3.13 -7.15
N ASP A 2 -21.38 4.46 -7.10
CA ASP A 2 -21.55 5.26 -8.32
C ASP A 2 -20.25 5.32 -9.12
N LEU A 3 -20.34 5.16 -10.45
CA LEU A 3 -19.21 5.32 -11.35
C LEU A 3 -18.88 6.80 -11.54
N PHE A 4 -18.03 7.34 -10.69
CA PHE A 4 -17.69 8.76 -10.63
C PHE A 4 -16.43 9.15 -11.41
N LEU A 5 -15.58 8.18 -11.73
CA LEU A 5 -14.43 8.36 -12.61
C LEU A 5 -14.83 8.02 -14.04
N GLY A 6 -14.31 8.80 -14.99
CA GLY A 6 -14.37 8.44 -16.39
C GLY A 6 -13.45 7.24 -16.69
N LYS A 7 -12.49 7.46 -17.57
CA LYS A 7 -11.44 6.49 -17.89
C LYS A 7 -10.29 6.61 -16.89
N SER A 8 -9.91 5.51 -16.24
CA SER A 8 -8.69 5.40 -15.43
C SER A 8 -7.69 4.44 -16.08
N THR A 9 -6.40 4.63 -15.80
CA THR A 9 -5.34 3.80 -16.39
C THR A 9 -4.34 3.36 -15.33
N VAL A 10 -3.96 2.08 -15.36
CA VAL A 10 -2.87 1.50 -14.56
C VAL A 10 -1.78 1.01 -15.49
N VAL A 11 -0.58 1.57 -15.36
CA VAL A 11 0.59 1.20 -16.14
C VAL A 11 1.47 0.24 -15.36
N GLY A 12 1.46 -1.03 -15.77
CA GLY A 12 2.15 -2.13 -15.11
C GLY A 12 1.19 -3.20 -14.61
N ALA A 13 1.17 -4.37 -15.29
CA ALA A 13 0.31 -5.51 -14.97
C ALA A 13 1.01 -6.52 -14.04
N GLY A 14 1.80 -6.01 -13.08
CA GLY A 14 2.35 -6.78 -11.97
C GLY A 14 1.30 -7.11 -10.90
N LEU A 15 1.75 -7.68 -9.78
CA LEU A 15 0.90 -8.02 -8.66
C LEU A 15 0.07 -6.82 -8.17
N MET A 16 0.74 -5.71 -7.87
CA MET A 16 0.08 -4.49 -7.37
C MET A 16 -0.77 -3.82 -8.43
N GLY A 17 -0.28 -3.72 -9.69
CA GLY A 17 -1.02 -3.06 -10.76
C GLY A 17 -2.36 -3.74 -11.06
N GLY A 18 -2.42 -5.08 -11.03
CA GLY A 18 -3.68 -5.81 -11.16
C GLY A 18 -4.65 -5.50 -10.00
N GLN A 19 -4.16 -5.51 -8.77
CA GLN A 19 -4.97 -5.19 -7.59
C GLN A 19 -5.51 -3.74 -7.63
N ILE A 20 -4.67 -2.78 -7.99
CA ILE A 20 -5.05 -1.36 -8.14
C ILE A 20 -6.07 -1.19 -9.27
N ALA A 21 -5.92 -1.90 -10.39
CA ALA A 21 -6.88 -1.85 -11.49
C ALA A 21 -8.27 -2.36 -11.06
N LEU A 22 -8.33 -3.42 -10.26
CA LEU A 22 -9.60 -3.90 -9.69
C LEU A 22 -10.25 -2.85 -8.79
N VAL A 23 -9.46 -2.21 -7.91
CA VAL A 23 -9.98 -1.15 -7.03
C VAL A 23 -10.50 0.04 -7.83
N LEU A 24 -9.76 0.50 -8.83
CA LEU A 24 -10.22 1.61 -9.68
C LEU A 24 -11.49 1.25 -10.46
N ALA A 25 -11.65 -0.01 -10.89
CA ALA A 25 -12.84 -0.46 -11.60
C ALA A 25 -14.12 -0.39 -10.75
N LEU A 26 -14.04 -0.32 -9.43
CA LEU A 26 -15.20 -0.11 -8.56
C LEU A 26 -15.84 1.27 -8.75
N GLY A 27 -15.07 2.30 -9.12
CA GLY A 27 -15.58 3.66 -9.30
C GLY A 27 -15.35 4.26 -10.67
N SER A 28 -14.71 3.55 -11.60
CA SER A 28 -14.44 4.01 -12.97
C SER A 28 -15.44 3.43 -13.96
N ARG A 29 -15.81 4.21 -14.98
CA ARG A 29 -16.59 3.71 -16.11
C ARG A 29 -15.81 2.68 -16.92
N GLU A 30 -14.51 2.90 -17.06
CA GLU A 30 -13.56 1.97 -17.66
C GLU A 30 -12.19 2.12 -16.99
N THR A 31 -11.50 0.99 -16.82
CA THR A 31 -10.15 0.94 -16.28
C THR A 31 -9.24 0.20 -17.26
N TRP A 32 -8.16 0.84 -17.68
CA TRP A 32 -7.20 0.27 -18.60
C TRP A 32 -5.96 -0.24 -17.85
N LEU A 33 -5.65 -1.52 -17.99
CA LEU A 33 -4.45 -2.14 -17.42
C LEU A 33 -3.44 -2.42 -18.55
N ILE A 34 -2.25 -1.85 -18.41
CA ILE A 34 -1.23 -1.90 -19.45
C ILE A 34 -0.03 -2.72 -19.02
N SER A 35 0.51 -3.48 -19.96
CA SER A 35 1.84 -4.08 -19.86
C SER A 35 2.51 -4.12 -21.23
N ARG A 36 3.84 -4.06 -21.23
CA ARG A 36 4.63 -4.26 -22.46
C ARG A 36 4.55 -5.68 -23.02
N ARG A 37 4.12 -6.66 -22.23
CA ARG A 37 4.06 -8.09 -22.57
C ARG A 37 2.67 -8.64 -22.37
N SER A 38 2.15 -9.31 -23.39
CA SER A 38 0.81 -9.94 -23.39
C SER A 38 0.69 -11.01 -22.32
N GLU A 39 1.76 -11.79 -22.07
CA GLU A 39 1.77 -12.85 -21.06
C GLU A 39 1.55 -12.29 -19.64
N SER A 40 2.05 -11.07 -19.39
CA SER A 40 1.81 -10.39 -18.10
C SER A 40 0.34 -9.98 -17.94
N LEU A 41 -0.32 -9.57 -19.03
CA LEU A 41 -1.74 -9.22 -19.04
C LEU A 41 -2.61 -10.47 -18.83
N GLU A 42 -2.28 -11.58 -19.47
CA GLU A 42 -2.99 -12.85 -19.26
C GLU A 42 -2.88 -13.36 -17.81
N LYS A 43 -1.67 -13.27 -17.23
CA LYS A 43 -1.47 -13.59 -15.81
C LYS A 43 -2.27 -12.66 -14.89
N ALA A 44 -2.28 -11.37 -15.20
CA ALA A 44 -3.04 -10.39 -14.43
C ALA A 44 -4.54 -10.68 -14.50
N ARG A 45 -5.09 -11.04 -15.68
CA ARG A 45 -6.50 -11.38 -15.85
C ARG A 45 -6.92 -12.56 -14.96
N ARG A 46 -6.16 -13.65 -14.95
CA ARG A 46 -6.44 -14.80 -14.06
C ARG A 46 -6.41 -14.43 -12.57
N ASN A 47 -5.52 -13.52 -12.19
CA ASN A 47 -5.47 -13.03 -10.81
C ASN A 47 -6.66 -12.12 -10.48
N LEU A 48 -7.07 -11.26 -11.43
CA LEU A 48 -8.21 -10.35 -11.27
C LEU A 48 -9.51 -11.11 -11.01
N GLU A 49 -9.76 -12.22 -11.73
CA GLU A 49 -10.91 -13.10 -11.50
C GLU A 49 -10.96 -13.56 -10.05
N ARG A 50 -9.86 -14.13 -9.56
CA ARG A 50 -9.75 -14.56 -8.16
C ARG A 50 -9.96 -13.43 -7.16
N TYR A 51 -9.30 -12.27 -7.37
CA TYR A 51 -9.43 -11.13 -6.45
C TYR A 51 -10.85 -10.57 -6.41
N ALA A 52 -11.54 -10.52 -7.55
CA ALA A 52 -12.93 -10.09 -7.62
C ALA A 52 -13.87 -11.08 -6.91
N GLU A 53 -13.64 -12.39 -7.05
CA GLU A 53 -14.37 -13.41 -6.30
C GLU A 53 -14.12 -13.29 -4.79
N ASP A 54 -12.87 -13.07 -4.36
CA ASP A 54 -12.50 -12.90 -2.96
C ASP A 54 -13.24 -11.68 -2.37
N LEU A 55 -13.24 -10.54 -3.05
CA LEU A 55 -13.96 -9.34 -2.62
C LEU A 55 -15.48 -9.55 -2.64
N GLY A 56 -16.02 -10.28 -3.63
CA GLY A 56 -17.45 -10.60 -3.73
C GLY A 56 -17.94 -11.44 -2.55
N ARG A 57 -17.18 -12.43 -2.10
CA ARG A 57 -17.50 -13.25 -0.92
C ARG A 57 -17.53 -12.45 0.40
N HIS A 58 -16.93 -11.26 0.41
CA HIS A 58 -16.86 -10.38 1.58
C HIS A 58 -17.65 -9.07 1.40
N ASP A 59 -18.59 -9.04 0.45
CA ASP A 59 -19.46 -7.89 0.15
C ASP A 59 -18.72 -6.58 -0.13
N ARG A 60 -17.48 -6.67 -0.69
CA ARG A 60 -16.60 -5.52 -0.96
C ARG A 60 -16.59 -5.05 -2.41
N LEU A 61 -17.58 -5.44 -3.20
CA LEU A 61 -17.77 -4.98 -4.59
C LEU A 61 -18.86 -3.91 -4.71
N GLY A 62 -19.26 -3.25 -3.63
CA GLY A 62 -20.28 -2.21 -3.65
C GLY A 62 -21.66 -2.71 -4.11
N GLY A 63 -21.98 -3.99 -3.90
CA GLY A 63 -23.24 -4.61 -4.32
C GLY A 63 -23.25 -5.11 -5.77
N GLU A 64 -22.13 -5.03 -6.48
CA GLU A 64 -22.00 -5.53 -7.85
C GLU A 64 -21.49 -6.98 -7.91
N SER A 65 -21.72 -7.68 -9.01
CA SER A 65 -21.11 -8.98 -9.24
C SER A 65 -19.65 -8.86 -9.67
N PRO A 66 -18.79 -9.88 -9.40
CA PRO A 66 -17.43 -9.93 -9.91
C PRO A 66 -17.34 -9.66 -11.42
N ASP A 67 -18.21 -10.26 -12.22
CA ASP A 67 -18.23 -10.08 -13.68
C ASP A 67 -18.54 -8.63 -14.07
N ALA A 68 -19.46 -7.96 -13.39
CA ALA A 68 -19.78 -6.58 -13.68
C ALA A 68 -18.59 -5.65 -13.47
N VAL A 69 -17.81 -5.86 -12.43
CA VAL A 69 -16.58 -5.10 -12.14
C VAL A 69 -15.49 -5.45 -13.14
N LEU A 70 -15.27 -6.73 -13.42
CA LEU A 70 -14.24 -7.21 -14.36
C LEU A 70 -14.47 -6.75 -15.79
N ASN A 71 -15.73 -6.63 -16.24
CA ASN A 71 -16.09 -6.15 -17.57
C ASN A 71 -15.68 -4.68 -17.82
N ARG A 72 -15.40 -3.91 -16.77
CA ARG A 72 -14.85 -2.55 -16.89
C ARG A 72 -13.34 -2.51 -17.03
N ILE A 73 -12.64 -3.65 -16.89
CA ILE A 73 -11.18 -3.72 -16.97
C ILE A 73 -10.75 -4.16 -18.36
N HIS A 74 -10.16 -3.23 -19.10
CA HIS A 74 -9.60 -3.47 -20.43
C HIS A 74 -8.09 -3.65 -20.35
N THR A 75 -7.54 -4.55 -21.13
CA THR A 75 -6.09 -4.83 -21.15
C THR A 75 -5.50 -4.50 -22.52
N THR A 76 -4.35 -3.84 -22.55
CA THR A 76 -3.64 -3.50 -23.80
C THR A 76 -2.14 -3.42 -23.62
N THR A 77 -1.40 -3.54 -24.74
CA THR A 77 0.04 -3.23 -24.78
C THR A 77 0.30 -1.82 -25.34
N ASP A 78 -0.73 -1.13 -25.81
CA ASP A 78 -0.65 0.21 -26.38
C ASP A 78 -0.83 1.28 -25.29
N LEU A 79 0.26 1.96 -24.95
CA LEU A 79 0.27 3.00 -23.92
C LEU A 79 -0.54 4.23 -24.36
N GLU A 80 -0.47 4.64 -25.61
CA GLU A 80 -1.13 5.86 -26.09
C GLU A 80 -2.64 5.69 -26.08
N ALA A 81 -3.14 4.58 -26.64
CA ALA A 81 -4.56 4.29 -26.63
C ALA A 81 -5.15 4.20 -25.22
N ALA A 82 -4.40 3.63 -24.27
CA ALA A 82 -4.88 3.49 -22.91
C ALA A 82 -4.84 4.80 -22.11
N VAL A 83 -3.80 5.62 -22.28
CA VAL A 83 -3.62 6.86 -21.48
C VAL A 83 -4.43 8.03 -22.06
N TYR A 84 -4.68 8.02 -23.36
CA TYR A 84 -5.48 9.06 -24.03
C TYR A 84 -6.85 9.22 -23.33
N GLU A 85 -7.21 10.46 -22.97
CA GLU A 85 -8.42 10.84 -22.22
C GLU A 85 -8.54 10.24 -20.80
N SER A 86 -7.50 9.61 -20.26
CA SER A 86 -7.53 9.14 -18.87
C SER A 86 -7.58 10.33 -17.92
N VAL A 87 -8.52 10.30 -16.97
CA VAL A 87 -8.70 11.32 -15.94
C VAL A 87 -7.91 11.01 -14.66
N PHE A 88 -7.33 9.81 -14.58
CA PHE A 88 -6.46 9.38 -13.50
C PHE A 88 -5.53 8.26 -13.97
N VAL A 89 -4.23 8.40 -13.74
CA VAL A 89 -3.22 7.42 -14.19
C VAL A 89 -2.36 6.98 -13.01
N VAL A 90 -2.28 5.67 -12.78
CA VAL A 90 -1.44 5.05 -11.75
C VAL A 90 -0.30 4.29 -12.40
N GLU A 91 0.94 4.61 -12.07
CA GLU A 91 2.13 3.88 -12.48
C GLU A 91 2.47 2.81 -11.43
N SER A 92 2.67 1.57 -11.87
CA SER A 92 3.05 0.42 -11.04
C SER A 92 4.00 -0.53 -11.79
N ILE A 93 5.05 0.04 -12.45
CA ILE A 93 6.12 -0.72 -13.11
C ILE A 93 7.23 -1.09 -12.11
N THR A 94 8.29 -1.74 -12.62
CA THR A 94 9.49 -2.08 -11.81
C THR A 94 10.10 -0.86 -11.13
N GLU A 95 10.68 -1.05 -9.95
CA GLU A 95 11.24 0.01 -9.09
C GLU A 95 12.61 0.44 -9.62
N ASP A 96 12.60 1.17 -10.73
CA ASP A 96 13.76 1.73 -11.41
C ASP A 96 13.51 3.21 -11.75
N LEU A 97 14.37 4.08 -11.23
CA LEU A 97 14.18 5.53 -11.33
C LEU A 97 14.15 6.03 -12.77
N GLU A 98 15.08 5.57 -13.59
CA GLU A 98 15.21 6.05 -14.98
C GLU A 98 14.00 5.62 -15.82
N SER A 99 13.58 4.36 -15.68
CA SER A 99 12.39 3.83 -16.36
C SER A 99 11.12 4.59 -15.95
N LYS A 100 10.97 4.92 -14.67
CA LYS A 100 9.82 5.68 -14.17
C LYS A 100 9.86 7.13 -14.66
N GLN A 101 11.01 7.80 -14.63
CA GLN A 101 11.16 9.16 -15.17
C GLN A 101 10.81 9.22 -16.67
N ALA A 102 11.30 8.26 -17.45
CA ALA A 102 10.98 8.17 -18.87
C ALA A 102 9.48 7.93 -19.11
N LEU A 103 8.86 7.11 -18.27
CA LEU A 103 7.42 6.87 -18.33
C LEU A 103 6.64 8.13 -17.96
N PHE A 104 6.95 8.80 -16.85
CA PHE A 104 6.24 10.03 -16.44
C PHE A 104 6.35 11.15 -17.47
N HIS A 105 7.50 11.30 -18.12
CA HIS A 105 7.66 12.23 -19.24
C HIS A 105 6.67 11.93 -20.39
N ARG A 106 6.45 10.65 -20.73
CA ARG A 106 5.49 10.23 -21.75
C ARG A 106 4.05 10.42 -21.28
N LEU A 107 3.73 10.01 -20.05
CA LEU A 107 2.40 10.16 -19.45
C LEU A 107 1.96 11.62 -19.40
N ASP A 108 2.90 12.51 -19.05
CA ASP A 108 2.65 13.95 -18.98
C ASP A 108 2.27 14.56 -20.34
N ALA A 109 2.77 13.99 -21.42
CA ALA A 109 2.42 14.42 -22.79
C ALA A 109 1.11 13.81 -23.33
N LEU A 110 0.70 12.65 -22.81
CA LEU A 110 -0.42 11.85 -23.37
C LEU A 110 -1.73 12.01 -22.58
N ALA A 111 -1.65 12.09 -21.25
CA ALA A 111 -2.82 12.17 -20.38
C ALA A 111 -3.53 13.53 -20.51
N ALA A 112 -4.82 13.59 -20.17
CA ALA A 112 -5.55 14.84 -20.06
C ALA A 112 -4.79 15.84 -19.16
N THR A 113 -4.80 17.11 -19.54
CA THR A 113 -3.93 18.16 -18.92
C THR A 113 -4.13 18.30 -17.42
N ASP A 114 -5.32 18.02 -16.93
CA ASP A 114 -5.70 18.11 -15.52
C ASP A 114 -5.66 16.75 -14.78
N ALA A 115 -5.35 15.64 -15.47
CA ALA A 115 -5.32 14.32 -14.86
C ALA A 115 -4.16 14.17 -13.89
N PRO A 116 -4.38 13.79 -12.62
CA PRO A 116 -3.30 13.40 -11.73
C PRO A 116 -2.56 12.16 -12.26
N LEU A 117 -1.23 12.21 -12.18
CA LEU A 117 -0.34 11.12 -12.52
C LEU A 117 0.32 10.64 -11.24
N VAL A 118 0.07 9.41 -10.83
CA VAL A 118 0.58 8.92 -9.54
C VAL A 118 1.47 7.70 -9.68
N SER A 119 2.48 7.59 -8.82
CA SER A 119 3.35 6.42 -8.73
C SER A 119 3.00 5.56 -7.52
N ASN A 120 2.93 4.25 -7.71
CA ASN A 120 2.87 3.27 -6.64
C ASN A 120 4.28 2.84 -6.17
N THR A 121 5.29 3.70 -6.33
CA THR A 121 6.64 3.44 -5.81
C THR A 121 6.62 3.24 -4.30
N SER A 122 7.44 2.32 -3.80
CA SER A 122 7.56 2.04 -2.36
C SER A 122 8.60 2.92 -1.66
N GLY A 123 9.43 3.65 -2.41
CA GLY A 123 10.52 4.40 -1.77
C GLY A 123 11.29 5.38 -2.65
N LEU A 124 11.05 5.42 -3.96
CA LEU A 124 11.66 6.42 -4.82
C LEU A 124 11.05 7.79 -4.55
N PRO A 125 11.85 8.85 -4.37
CA PRO A 125 11.32 10.19 -4.14
C PRO A 125 10.46 10.67 -5.32
N ILE A 126 9.25 11.12 -5.04
CA ILE A 126 8.32 11.62 -6.06
C ILE A 126 8.91 12.83 -6.78
N SER A 127 9.62 13.69 -6.07
CA SER A 127 10.35 14.82 -6.65
C SER A 127 11.32 14.38 -7.75
N ARG A 128 12.01 13.23 -7.56
CA ARG A 128 12.91 12.67 -8.57
C ARG A 128 12.16 12.07 -9.77
N LEU A 129 11.02 11.42 -9.53
CA LEU A 129 10.17 10.88 -10.60
C LEU A 129 9.65 11.97 -11.54
N ALA A 130 9.33 13.14 -10.97
CA ALA A 130 8.76 14.28 -11.71
C ALA A 130 9.80 15.15 -12.45
N GLU A 131 11.11 14.95 -12.28
CA GLU A 131 12.18 15.83 -12.80
C GLU A 131 12.10 16.07 -14.32
N ARG A 132 11.61 15.10 -15.10
CA ARG A 132 11.54 15.20 -16.57
C ARG A 132 10.15 15.60 -17.10
N ALA A 133 9.19 15.81 -16.21
CA ALA A 133 7.83 16.19 -16.58
C ALA A 133 7.72 17.72 -16.75
N ARG A 134 6.85 18.16 -17.65
CA ARG A 134 6.54 19.59 -17.85
C ARG A 134 5.56 20.11 -16.81
N HIS A 135 4.63 19.26 -16.36
CA HIS A 135 3.57 19.57 -15.40
C HIS A 135 3.78 18.71 -14.13
N ALA A 136 4.92 18.93 -13.46
CA ALA A 136 5.27 18.19 -12.25
C ALA A 136 4.33 18.46 -11.06
N ASP A 137 3.55 19.52 -11.12
CA ASP A 137 2.54 19.91 -10.14
C ASP A 137 1.37 18.92 -10.04
N ARG A 138 1.10 18.14 -11.11
CA ARG A 138 0.08 17.07 -11.12
C ARG A 138 0.62 15.67 -10.83
N ILE A 139 1.92 15.56 -10.50
CA ILE A 139 2.56 14.28 -10.17
C ILE A 139 2.66 14.12 -8.66
N ALA A 140 2.22 12.96 -8.17
CA ALA A 140 2.26 12.59 -6.74
C ALA A 140 2.59 11.10 -6.56
N GLY A 141 2.80 10.69 -5.32
CA GLY A 141 2.76 9.27 -4.95
C GLY A 141 1.35 8.83 -4.60
N SER A 142 1.01 7.59 -4.92
CA SER A 142 -0.15 6.89 -4.38
C SER A 142 0.30 5.46 -4.08
N HIS A 143 0.92 5.29 -2.91
CA HIS A 143 1.52 4.03 -2.49
C HIS A 143 0.51 3.20 -1.71
N PHE A 144 0.32 1.96 -2.14
CA PHE A 144 -0.61 1.01 -1.54
C PHE A 144 0.10 0.00 -0.66
N VAL A 145 -0.57 -0.39 0.41
CA VAL A 145 -0.16 -1.51 1.24
C VAL A 145 -0.62 -2.82 0.60
N GLN A 146 0.30 -3.75 0.42
CA GLN A 146 -0.01 -5.06 -0.15
C GLN A 146 -0.74 -5.96 0.86
N PRO A 147 -1.84 -6.64 0.47
CA PRO A 147 -2.52 -6.65 -0.84
C PRO A 147 -3.44 -5.44 -1.02
N ALA A 148 -3.26 -4.66 -2.11
CA ALA A 148 -3.97 -3.40 -2.29
C ALA A 148 -5.50 -3.55 -2.32
N HIS A 149 -6.05 -4.62 -2.86
CA HIS A 149 -7.49 -4.88 -2.90
C HIS A 149 -8.09 -5.26 -1.54
N ILE A 150 -7.26 -5.65 -0.56
CA ILE A 150 -7.69 -6.04 0.79
C ILE A 150 -7.52 -4.90 1.79
N VAL A 151 -6.34 -4.27 1.80
CA VAL A 151 -5.99 -3.21 2.75
C VAL A 151 -6.39 -1.85 2.16
N PRO A 152 -7.48 -1.22 2.61
CA PRO A 152 -8.02 -0.02 1.97
C PRO A 152 -7.29 1.25 2.43
N VAL A 153 -5.98 1.27 2.27
CA VAL A 153 -5.12 2.40 2.64
C VAL A 153 -4.22 2.77 1.48
N ALA A 154 -4.15 4.07 1.17
CA ALA A 154 -3.24 4.63 0.19
C ALA A 154 -2.47 5.82 0.77
N GLU A 155 -1.14 5.80 0.69
CA GLU A 155 -0.29 6.93 1.07
C GLU A 155 -0.24 7.92 -0.10
N ILE A 156 -0.78 9.11 0.09
CA ILE A 156 -0.74 10.19 -0.91
C ILE A 156 0.49 11.04 -0.63
N VAL A 157 1.52 10.83 -1.43
CA VAL A 157 2.85 11.39 -1.17
C VAL A 157 3.10 12.61 -2.02
N ARG A 158 3.38 13.72 -1.35
CA ARG A 158 3.70 14.99 -1.98
C ARG A 158 5.16 15.02 -2.44
N GLY A 159 5.40 15.20 -3.74
CA GLY A 159 6.68 15.63 -4.26
C GLY A 159 6.89 17.15 -4.08
N GLN A 160 8.09 17.61 -4.32
CA GLN A 160 8.46 19.02 -4.11
C GLN A 160 7.60 20.01 -4.91
N GLN A 161 7.17 19.62 -6.11
CA GLN A 161 6.39 20.48 -7.02
C GLN A 161 4.89 20.13 -7.02
N THR A 162 4.46 19.05 -6.36
CA THR A 162 3.06 18.60 -6.32
C THR A 162 2.16 19.68 -5.72
N SER A 163 1.12 20.08 -6.45
CA SER A 163 0.18 21.11 -6.01
C SER A 163 -0.77 20.61 -4.91
N ASN A 164 -1.36 21.55 -4.16
CA ASN A 164 -2.40 21.22 -3.19
C ASN A 164 -3.64 20.64 -3.88
N GLU A 165 -4.02 21.20 -5.02
CA GLU A 165 -5.15 20.74 -5.82
C GLU A 165 -4.99 19.27 -6.24
N THR A 166 -3.80 18.88 -6.71
CA THR A 166 -3.47 17.49 -7.04
C THR A 166 -3.61 16.58 -5.83
N MET A 167 -3.05 16.98 -4.67
CA MET A 167 -3.18 16.21 -3.43
C MET A 167 -4.63 16.04 -2.99
N ASP A 168 -5.44 17.09 -3.10
CA ASP A 168 -6.85 17.06 -2.70
C ASP A 168 -7.70 16.21 -3.67
N ARG A 169 -7.42 16.30 -4.97
CA ARG A 169 -8.10 15.49 -5.99
C ARG A 169 -7.82 14.00 -5.81
N ILE A 170 -6.55 13.62 -5.61
CA ILE A 170 -6.18 12.22 -5.36
C ILE A 170 -6.82 11.72 -4.05
N THR A 171 -6.77 12.52 -3.00
CA THR A 171 -7.42 12.22 -1.72
C THR A 171 -8.92 11.93 -1.92
N GLY A 172 -9.64 12.80 -2.64
CA GLY A 172 -11.06 12.62 -2.93
C GLY A 172 -11.38 11.38 -3.78
N ILE A 173 -10.49 11.02 -4.72
CA ILE A 173 -10.66 9.79 -5.52
C ILE A 173 -10.64 8.57 -4.61
N TRP A 174 -9.62 8.43 -3.76
CA TRP A 174 -9.49 7.25 -2.90
C TRP A 174 -10.57 7.19 -1.83
N GLN A 175 -10.98 8.33 -1.24
CA GLN A 175 -12.10 8.36 -0.29
C GLN A 175 -13.41 7.87 -0.91
N ARG A 176 -13.69 8.19 -2.17
CA ARG A 176 -14.89 7.71 -2.89
C ARG A 176 -14.81 6.23 -3.28
N LEU A 177 -13.63 5.64 -3.23
CA LEU A 177 -13.37 4.20 -3.40
C LEU A 177 -13.30 3.46 -2.06
N ASP A 178 -13.75 4.08 -0.96
CA ASP A 178 -13.68 3.54 0.40
C ASP A 178 -12.24 3.20 0.85
N TYR A 179 -11.26 3.97 0.33
CA TYR A 179 -9.87 3.93 0.79
C TYR A 179 -9.57 5.06 1.75
N PHE A 180 -8.77 4.76 2.78
CA PHE A 180 -8.27 5.78 3.70
C PHE A 180 -6.98 6.41 3.13
N PRO A 181 -7.01 7.68 2.69
CA PRO A 181 -5.83 8.36 2.16
C PRO A 181 -4.97 8.91 3.30
N LEU A 182 -3.76 8.40 3.46
CA LEU A 182 -2.74 8.95 4.36
C LEU A 182 -1.97 10.06 3.63
N ARG A 183 -2.08 11.30 4.09
CA ARG A 183 -1.34 12.43 3.48
C ARG A 183 0.09 12.47 4.00
N VAL A 184 1.06 12.27 3.11
CA VAL A 184 2.50 12.32 3.38
C VAL A 184 3.05 13.62 2.79
N ASN A 185 3.38 14.57 3.66
CA ASN A 185 3.75 15.94 3.26
C ASN A 185 5.16 16.08 2.68
N LYS A 186 6.01 15.04 2.80
CA LYS A 186 7.38 15.01 2.26
C LYS A 186 7.70 13.61 1.76
N ASP A 187 8.28 13.51 0.60
CA ASP A 187 8.68 12.26 -0.06
C ASP A 187 10.00 11.68 0.53
N VAL A 188 9.96 11.33 1.80
CA VAL A 188 11.07 10.62 2.44
C VAL A 188 11.11 9.14 2.00
N PRO A 189 12.30 8.51 1.88
CA PRO A 189 12.39 7.10 1.54
C PRO A 189 11.55 6.20 2.45
N GLY A 190 10.69 5.34 1.85
CA GLY A 190 9.80 4.42 2.58
C GLY A 190 8.55 5.06 3.20
N PHE A 191 8.30 6.35 2.97
CA PHE A 191 7.09 7.09 3.37
C PHE A 191 6.70 6.90 4.85
N LEU A 192 5.45 6.59 5.18
CA LEU A 192 5.01 6.33 6.57
C LEU A 192 4.97 4.83 6.89
N VAL A 193 4.18 4.07 6.13
CA VAL A 193 3.88 2.66 6.45
C VAL A 193 5.14 1.81 6.39
N ASN A 194 5.92 1.91 5.33
CA ASN A 194 7.16 1.14 5.22
C ASN A 194 8.18 1.53 6.29
N ARG A 195 8.30 2.81 6.63
CA ARG A 195 9.22 3.25 7.69
C ARG A 195 8.85 2.67 9.04
N LEU A 196 7.57 2.71 9.41
CA LEU A 196 7.07 2.14 10.67
C LEU A 196 7.25 0.62 10.69
N GLN A 197 6.88 -0.05 9.60
CA GLN A 197 7.02 -1.50 9.46
C GLN A 197 8.48 -1.93 9.54
N HIS A 198 9.37 -1.29 8.80
CA HIS A 198 10.79 -1.65 8.79
C HIS A 198 11.51 -1.30 10.10
N ALA A 199 11.09 -0.28 10.82
CA ALA A 199 11.61 -0.02 12.16
C ALA A 199 11.29 -1.18 13.12
N LEU A 200 10.04 -1.68 13.07
CA LEU A 200 9.62 -2.85 13.85
C LEU A 200 10.36 -4.12 13.43
N ILE A 201 10.40 -4.41 12.12
CA ILE A 201 11.07 -5.63 11.59
C ILE A 201 12.55 -5.61 11.94
N ARG A 202 13.23 -4.47 11.82
CA ARG A 202 14.65 -4.35 12.17
C ARG A 202 14.91 -4.77 13.61
N GLU A 203 14.10 -4.28 14.55
CA GLU A 203 14.21 -4.65 15.96
C GLU A 203 13.88 -6.14 16.18
N ALA A 204 12.84 -6.65 15.54
CA ALA A 204 12.49 -8.07 15.64
C ALA A 204 13.62 -9.00 15.16
N VAL A 205 14.29 -8.63 14.05
CA VAL A 205 15.43 -9.39 13.53
C VAL A 205 16.65 -9.27 14.46
N ASP A 206 16.88 -8.10 15.07
CA ASP A 206 17.97 -7.91 16.04
C ASP A 206 17.81 -8.80 17.28
N LEU A 207 16.60 -8.85 17.84
CA LEU A 207 16.26 -9.73 18.96
C LEU A 207 16.46 -11.20 18.63
N LEU A 208 16.06 -11.61 17.42
CA LEU A 208 16.28 -12.99 16.95
C LEU A 208 17.77 -13.30 16.75
N ALA A 209 18.50 -12.42 16.06
CA ALA A 209 19.91 -12.59 15.74
C ALA A 209 20.79 -12.62 17.01
N SER A 210 20.38 -11.87 18.04
CA SER A 210 21.05 -11.83 19.34
C SER A 210 20.62 -12.96 20.29
N GLY A 211 19.73 -13.85 19.86
CA GLY A 211 19.27 -14.99 20.67
C GLY A 211 18.42 -14.60 21.87
N VAL A 212 17.79 -13.42 21.85
CA VAL A 212 16.94 -12.95 22.96
C VAL A 212 15.66 -13.77 23.04
N ALA A 213 15.06 -14.11 21.89
CA ALA A 213 13.85 -14.92 21.82
C ALA A 213 13.77 -15.70 20.48
N SER A 214 12.87 -16.70 20.43
CA SER A 214 12.55 -17.42 19.18
C SER A 214 11.73 -16.54 18.22
N ALA A 215 11.66 -16.91 16.94
CA ALA A 215 10.79 -16.24 15.97
C ALA A 215 9.32 -16.31 16.39
N GLU A 216 8.89 -17.47 16.93
CA GLU A 216 7.53 -17.71 17.41
C GLU A 216 7.18 -16.78 18.57
N ASP A 217 8.09 -16.59 19.55
CA ASP A 217 7.87 -15.73 20.72
C ASP A 217 7.84 -14.25 20.32
N ILE A 218 8.72 -13.83 19.39
CA ILE A 218 8.73 -12.46 18.85
C ILE A 218 7.42 -12.16 18.12
N ASP A 219 6.96 -13.07 17.25
CA ASP A 219 5.68 -12.93 16.54
C ASP A 219 4.49 -12.96 17.51
N ALA A 220 4.52 -13.81 18.54
CA ALA A 220 3.48 -13.85 19.56
C ALA A 220 3.43 -12.55 20.36
N ALA A 221 4.58 -12.00 20.76
CA ALA A 221 4.66 -10.72 21.47
C ALA A 221 4.03 -9.57 20.66
N PHE A 222 4.28 -9.52 19.33
CA PHE A 222 3.63 -8.56 18.46
C PHE A 222 2.12 -8.83 18.31
N ARG A 223 1.75 -10.05 17.90
CA ARG A 223 0.36 -10.40 17.55
C ARG A 223 -0.61 -10.36 18.73
N LEU A 224 -0.14 -10.73 19.92
CA LEU A 224 -0.97 -10.82 21.13
C LEU A 224 -0.76 -9.61 22.06
N GLY A 225 0.44 -9.05 22.10
CA GLY A 225 0.78 -7.95 23.00
C GLY A 225 0.62 -6.54 22.42
N LEU A 226 0.99 -6.34 21.17
CA LEU A 226 1.02 -5.02 20.54
C LEU A 226 -0.14 -4.79 19.55
N ALA A 227 -0.36 -5.70 18.61
CA ALA A 227 -1.31 -5.50 17.51
C ALA A 227 -2.73 -5.17 18.01
N PRO A 228 -3.33 -5.87 19.01
CA PRO A 228 -4.67 -5.52 19.48
C PRO A 228 -4.75 -4.11 20.08
N ARG A 229 -3.67 -3.63 20.70
CA ARG A 229 -3.62 -2.27 21.27
C ARG A 229 -3.50 -1.22 20.17
N PHE A 230 -2.78 -1.52 19.09
CA PHE A 230 -2.60 -0.59 17.97
C PHE A 230 -3.83 -0.52 17.05
N THR A 231 -4.75 -1.47 17.11
CA THR A 231 -6.05 -1.35 16.44
C THR A 231 -7.04 -0.48 17.20
N THR A 232 -6.83 -0.26 18.52
CA THR A 232 -7.70 0.60 19.36
C THR A 232 -7.16 2.01 19.52
N ALA A 233 -5.84 2.19 19.50
CA ALA A 233 -5.19 3.49 19.58
C ALA A 233 -3.83 3.41 18.89
N GLY A 234 -3.58 4.32 17.94
CA GLY A 234 -2.30 4.39 17.24
C GLY A 234 -1.12 4.64 18.19
N PRO A 235 0.13 4.46 17.75
CA PRO A 235 1.30 4.54 18.62
C PRO A 235 1.47 5.91 19.30
N LEU A 236 1.07 7.00 18.68
CA LEU A 236 1.14 8.34 19.27
C LEU A 236 -0.01 8.59 20.25
N GLU A 237 -1.23 8.32 19.84
CA GLU A 237 -2.43 8.46 20.67
C GLU A 237 -2.31 7.63 21.97
N GLN A 238 -1.79 6.41 21.87
CA GLN A 238 -1.54 5.58 23.05
C GLN A 238 -0.54 6.21 24.01
N ARG A 239 0.46 6.99 23.51
CA ARG A 239 1.41 7.69 24.38
C ARG A 239 0.74 8.88 25.09
N ASP A 240 -0.15 9.59 24.41
CA ASP A 240 -0.94 10.65 25.03
C ASP A 240 -1.85 10.09 26.14
N ILE A 241 -2.56 9.00 25.89
CA ILE A 241 -3.41 8.34 26.88
C ILE A 241 -2.63 7.90 28.11
N ASN A 242 -1.41 7.34 27.93
CA ASN A 242 -0.58 6.84 29.02
C ASN A 242 0.27 7.93 29.71
N GLY A 243 0.32 9.13 29.17
CA GLY A 243 1.08 10.26 29.66
C GLY A 243 2.52 10.34 29.13
N LEU A 244 2.82 11.45 28.45
CA LEU A 244 4.11 11.68 27.79
C LEU A 244 5.31 11.70 28.78
N SER A 245 5.11 12.17 30.02
CA SER A 245 6.17 12.19 31.03
C SER A 245 6.67 10.80 31.40
N MET A 246 5.77 9.80 31.46
CA MET A 246 6.15 8.40 31.63
C MET A 246 6.91 7.89 30.41
N HIS A 247 6.41 8.23 29.22
CA HIS A 247 7.04 7.81 27.98
C HIS A 247 8.46 8.33 27.83
N VAL A 248 8.73 9.59 28.17
CA VAL A 248 10.09 10.17 28.17
C VAL A 248 11.03 9.39 29.07
N ARG A 249 10.60 9.04 30.30
CA ARG A 249 11.44 8.26 31.21
C ARG A 249 11.82 6.89 30.63
N VAL A 250 10.88 6.18 30.02
CA VAL A 250 11.14 4.88 29.39
C VAL A 250 12.04 5.06 28.17
N ALA A 251 11.68 5.97 27.26
CA ALA A 251 12.38 6.21 26.01
C ALA A 251 13.83 6.65 26.21
N SER A 252 14.12 7.46 27.24
CA SER A 252 15.48 7.96 27.52
C SER A 252 16.50 6.84 27.83
N HIS A 253 16.02 5.70 28.29
CA HIS A 253 16.85 4.51 28.49
C HIS A 253 16.74 3.53 27.34
N LEU A 254 15.51 3.15 26.96
CA LEU A 254 15.25 2.06 26.03
C LEU A 254 15.74 2.38 24.62
N TRP A 255 15.52 3.59 24.11
CA TRP A 255 15.90 3.94 22.72
C TRP A 255 17.41 3.86 22.45
N LYS A 256 18.23 3.97 23.52
CA LYS A 256 19.69 3.82 23.39
C LYS A 256 20.14 2.36 23.23
N THR A 257 19.26 1.43 23.58
CA THR A 257 19.54 -0.01 23.57
C THR A 257 18.83 -0.75 22.42
N LEU A 258 18.00 -0.05 21.64
CA LEU A 258 17.38 -0.63 20.46
C LEU A 258 18.43 -0.95 19.39
N GLY A 259 18.22 -2.06 18.68
CA GLY A 259 19.15 -2.58 17.69
C GLY A 259 19.53 -1.59 16.58
N GLY A 260 20.80 -1.62 16.20
CA GLY A 260 21.30 -0.93 15.01
C GLY A 260 20.75 -1.55 13.71
N TRP A 261 21.34 -1.18 12.57
CA TRP A 261 20.92 -1.72 11.27
C TRP A 261 21.89 -2.79 10.74
N GLU A 262 23.14 -2.80 11.18
CA GLU A 262 24.21 -3.64 10.62
C GLU A 262 24.03 -5.13 10.97
N GLN A 263 23.81 -5.44 12.24
CA GLN A 263 23.67 -6.82 12.69
C GLN A 263 22.40 -7.50 12.13
N PRO A 264 21.20 -6.90 12.20
CA PRO A 264 20.01 -7.48 11.56
C PRO A 264 20.18 -7.69 10.05
N LEU A 265 20.82 -6.76 9.35
CA LEU A 265 21.06 -6.90 7.91
C LEU A 265 22.02 -8.05 7.62
N ALA A 266 23.15 -8.17 8.34
CA ALA A 266 24.10 -9.27 8.19
C ALA A 266 23.45 -10.64 8.47
N TYR A 267 22.61 -10.73 9.47
CA TYR A 267 21.84 -11.94 9.79
C TYR A 267 20.92 -12.34 8.60
N LEU A 268 20.14 -11.39 8.05
CA LEU A 268 19.28 -11.64 6.89
C LEU A 268 20.09 -12.06 5.65
N GLN A 269 21.21 -11.41 5.38
CA GLN A 269 22.09 -11.76 4.26
C GLN A 269 22.61 -13.18 4.38
N ASN A 270 22.99 -13.60 5.58
CA ASN A 270 23.43 -14.98 5.85
C ASN A 270 22.29 -16.00 5.64
N MET A 271 21.07 -15.71 6.11
CA MET A 271 19.89 -16.55 5.85
C MET A 271 19.67 -16.76 4.34
N VAL A 272 19.69 -15.68 3.56
CA VAL A 272 19.53 -15.74 2.10
C VAL A 272 20.67 -16.54 1.46
N ALA A 273 21.92 -16.30 1.85
CA ALA A 273 23.10 -17.01 1.33
C ALA A 273 23.06 -18.52 1.61
N THR A 274 22.44 -18.93 2.73
CA THR A 274 22.24 -20.34 3.10
C THR A 274 20.94 -20.96 2.55
N GLY A 275 20.21 -20.24 1.68
CA GLY A 275 18.99 -20.70 1.03
C GLY A 275 17.73 -20.62 1.88
N ALA A 276 17.79 -20.03 3.09
CA ALA A 276 16.63 -19.80 3.93
C ALA A 276 15.88 -18.53 3.49
N THR A 277 15.13 -18.62 2.38
CA THR A 277 14.49 -17.48 1.73
C THR A 277 12.96 -17.42 1.94
N GLY A 278 12.43 -18.23 2.85
CA GLY A 278 11.02 -18.22 3.23
C GLY A 278 10.19 -19.35 2.62
N LEU A 279 8.89 -19.12 2.56
CA LEU A 279 7.85 -20.09 2.24
C LEU A 279 8.08 -20.86 0.93
N GLU A 280 8.50 -20.17 -0.17
CA GLU A 280 8.75 -20.81 -1.48
C GLU A 280 9.91 -21.79 -1.49
N ARG A 281 10.81 -21.68 -0.52
CA ARG A 281 11.96 -22.58 -0.35
C ARG A 281 11.79 -23.47 0.89
N GLU A 282 10.59 -23.55 1.40
CA GLU A 282 10.21 -24.34 2.58
C GLU A 282 11.04 -24.04 3.84
N ARG A 283 11.89 -23.01 3.82
CA ARG A 283 12.82 -22.63 4.89
C ARG A 283 13.01 -21.11 4.97
N GLY A 284 12.78 -20.57 6.15
CA GLY A 284 12.98 -19.16 6.48
C GLY A 284 13.19 -19.00 7.99
N TYR A 285 12.53 -18.03 8.61
CA TYR A 285 12.40 -17.94 10.07
C TYR A 285 11.64 -19.14 10.63
N TYR A 286 10.78 -19.74 9.80
CA TYR A 286 9.98 -20.93 10.10
C TYR A 286 10.35 -22.08 9.17
N ASP A 287 10.10 -23.29 9.66
CA ASP A 287 10.07 -24.50 8.85
C ASP A 287 8.71 -24.60 8.12
N TRP A 288 8.76 -24.54 6.79
CA TRP A 288 7.60 -24.59 5.91
C TRP A 288 7.50 -25.94 5.16
N THR A 289 8.30 -26.93 5.54
CA THR A 289 8.37 -28.22 4.85
C THR A 289 6.98 -28.84 4.69
N GLY A 290 6.64 -29.21 3.45
CA GLY A 290 5.36 -29.82 3.10
C GLY A 290 4.16 -28.87 3.14
N ARG A 291 4.35 -27.56 3.28
CA ARG A 291 3.30 -26.54 3.20
C ARG A 291 3.16 -26.03 1.77
N ASP A 292 1.95 -26.12 1.21
CA ASP A 292 1.66 -25.51 -0.08
C ASP A 292 1.64 -23.98 0.01
N PRO A 293 2.52 -23.25 -0.68
CA PRO A 293 2.59 -21.79 -0.60
C PRO A 293 1.28 -21.09 -0.99
N HIS A 294 0.54 -21.64 -1.94
CA HIS A 294 -0.73 -21.07 -2.37
C HIS A 294 -1.78 -21.13 -1.25
N SER A 295 -1.96 -22.30 -0.66
CA SER A 295 -2.92 -22.53 0.44
C SER A 295 -2.58 -21.65 1.66
N VAL A 296 -1.27 -21.52 2.01
CA VAL A 296 -0.84 -20.68 3.12
C VAL A 296 -1.21 -19.22 2.86
N ARG A 297 -0.95 -18.69 1.65
CA ARG A 297 -1.28 -17.31 1.31
C ARG A 297 -2.79 -17.07 1.31
N THR A 298 -3.56 -17.93 0.66
CA THR A 298 -5.02 -17.82 0.61
C THR A 298 -5.63 -17.77 2.01
N ALA A 299 -5.22 -18.67 2.91
CA ALA A 299 -5.69 -18.66 4.29
C ALA A 299 -5.32 -17.36 5.04
N LYS A 300 -4.15 -16.77 4.77
CA LYS A 300 -3.73 -15.49 5.36
C LYS A 300 -4.50 -14.31 4.78
N ASP A 301 -4.74 -14.29 3.48
CA ASP A 301 -5.52 -13.26 2.81
C ASP A 301 -6.97 -13.26 3.33
N GLU A 302 -7.60 -14.43 3.52
CA GLU A 302 -8.94 -14.53 4.13
C GLU A 302 -8.99 -14.01 5.58
N GLN A 303 -7.97 -14.34 6.38
CA GLN A 303 -7.87 -13.79 7.73
C GLN A 303 -7.71 -12.26 7.71
N LEU A 304 -6.89 -11.76 6.80
CA LEU A 304 -6.64 -10.33 6.65
C LEU A 304 -7.90 -9.58 6.22
N LEU A 305 -8.66 -10.11 5.25
CA LEU A 305 -9.93 -9.54 4.80
C LEU A 305 -10.90 -9.32 5.97
N ARG A 306 -11.10 -10.34 6.81
CA ARG A 306 -11.98 -10.25 7.99
C ARG A 306 -11.48 -9.20 8.98
N ARG A 307 -10.18 -9.23 9.32
CA ARG A 307 -9.60 -8.30 10.30
C ARG A 307 -9.60 -6.86 9.81
N THR A 308 -9.34 -6.65 8.52
CA THR A 308 -9.40 -5.31 7.93
C THR A 308 -10.81 -4.74 8.00
N ALA A 309 -11.84 -5.55 7.73
CA ALA A 309 -13.23 -5.11 7.83
C ALA A 309 -13.61 -4.69 9.26
N GLU A 310 -13.22 -5.49 10.27
CA GLU A 310 -13.42 -5.15 11.69
C GLU A 310 -12.74 -3.83 12.07
N VAL A 311 -11.45 -3.67 11.74
CA VAL A 311 -10.67 -2.46 12.07
C VAL A 311 -11.22 -1.22 11.36
N MET A 312 -11.67 -1.35 10.10
CA MET A 312 -12.25 -0.23 9.36
C MET A 312 -13.60 0.20 9.97
N ALA A 313 -14.45 -0.73 10.35
CA ALA A 313 -15.73 -0.43 11.00
C ALA A 313 -15.52 0.31 12.34
N ASP A 314 -14.59 -0.16 13.16
CA ASP A 314 -14.24 0.50 14.43
C ASP A 314 -13.70 1.93 14.18
N TRP A 315 -12.82 2.07 13.20
CA TRP A 315 -12.26 3.38 12.82
C TRP A 315 -13.32 4.37 12.36
N GLU A 316 -14.24 3.95 11.50
CA GLU A 316 -15.35 4.79 11.01
C GLU A 316 -16.25 5.25 12.14
N ALA A 317 -16.60 4.35 13.06
CA ALA A 317 -17.36 4.67 14.26
C ALA A 317 -16.66 5.71 15.15
N GLU A 318 -15.35 5.58 15.33
CA GLU A 318 -14.55 6.58 16.07
C GLU A 318 -14.52 7.93 15.36
N GLN A 319 -14.34 7.98 14.03
CA GLN A 319 -14.31 9.23 13.26
C GLN A 319 -15.66 9.94 13.35
N GLU A 320 -16.78 9.21 13.27
CA GLU A 320 -18.11 9.78 13.44
C GLU A 320 -18.30 10.38 14.84
N THR A 321 -17.86 9.66 15.88
CA THR A 321 -17.88 10.16 17.26
C THR A 321 -17.05 11.43 17.42
N ARG A 322 -15.88 11.50 16.79
CA ARG A 322 -15.00 12.69 16.82
C ARG A 322 -15.62 13.90 16.11
N ARG A 323 -16.30 13.69 14.97
CA ARG A 323 -17.00 14.77 14.21
C ARG A 323 -18.17 15.37 15.01
N GLN A 324 -18.84 14.58 15.82
CA GLN A 324 -19.98 15.00 16.63
C GLN A 324 -19.58 15.78 17.91
N ARG A 325 -18.30 15.82 18.29
CA ARG A 325 -17.83 16.59 19.46
C ARG A 325 -17.71 18.09 19.12
N PRO A 326 -18.45 19.00 19.77
CA PRO A 326 -18.28 20.42 19.55
C PRO A 326 -16.91 20.89 20.02
N GLY A 327 -16.15 21.55 19.13
CA GLY A 327 -14.87 22.18 19.44
C GLY A 327 -13.61 21.36 19.14
N ALA A 328 -13.70 20.23 18.44
CA ALA A 328 -12.52 19.50 18.00
C ALA A 328 -11.73 20.35 16.97
N ARG A 329 -10.57 20.90 17.38
CA ARG A 329 -9.61 21.49 16.45
C ARG A 329 -9.06 20.39 15.56
N ALA A 330 -8.90 20.69 14.25
CA ALA A 330 -8.15 19.81 13.35
C ALA A 330 -6.77 19.55 13.96
N PRO A 331 -6.25 18.31 13.87
CA PRO A 331 -4.88 18.03 14.33
C PRO A 331 -3.88 18.91 13.58
N VAL A 332 -2.92 19.44 14.33
CA VAL A 332 -1.84 20.33 13.87
C VAL A 332 -0.91 19.57 12.88
#